data_20fb20913855801a9ff867240c68896e
#
_entry.id   20fb20913855801a9ff867240c68896e
#
_cell.length_a   1.000
_cell.length_b   1.000
_cell.length_c   1.000
_cell.angle_alpha   90.00
_cell.angle_beta   90.00
_cell.angle_gamma   90.00
#
_symmetry.space_group_name_H-M   'P 1'
#
loop_
_entity.id
_entity.type
_entity.pdbx_description
1 polymer ?
#
loop_
_entity_poly.entity_id
_entity_poly.type
_entity_poly.pdbx_seq_one_letter_code
_entity_poly.pdbx_strand_id
1 'polypeptide(L)'
;MRLRFAKAFVGVLALGISTASAGPMPAAQAAAPAQQGLRQPDVIYVPTRQTVVDAMLKAANVKAGDVLYDLGCGDGRIPVSAAKLGARAVCIDIDPRRIAEANENVKTNNVGDRVRVLNQDLFTTDISDATVVSLYLLPSLNLKLRPTLWKTLKPGTRIVSHDFDMGDWKPEETFNVDGATIYFWTITPDLAKRAATEK
;
A
#
# COMPACT_ATOMS: atom_id res chain seq x y z
N MET A 1 -37.74 91.74 -7.06
CA MET A 1 -38.70 90.70 -6.68
C MET A 1 -38.00 89.37 -6.95
N ARG A 2 -37.37 88.77 -5.95
CA ARG A 2 -36.56 87.50 -6.11
C ARG A 2 -37.18 86.43 -5.27
N LEU A 3 -37.71 85.41 -5.97
CA LEU A 3 -38.32 84.18 -5.39
C LEU A 3 -37.14 83.23 -4.97
N ARG A 4 -37.09 82.83 -3.67
CA ARG A 4 -36.21 81.81 -3.19
C ARG A 4 -36.96 80.48 -3.17
N PHE A 5 -36.51 79.51 -3.95
CA PHE A 5 -36.94 78.14 -3.86
C PHE A 5 -36.12 77.36 -2.79
N ALA A 6 -36.83 76.82 -1.82
CA ALA A 6 -36.23 75.91 -0.82
C ALA A 6 -36.11 74.53 -1.42
N LYS A 7 -34.92 73.90 -1.39
CA LYS A 7 -34.72 72.51 -1.76
C LYS A 7 -34.90 71.62 -0.54
N ALA A 8 -35.89 70.78 -0.56
CA ALA A 8 -36.09 69.72 0.41
C ALA A 8 -35.07 68.58 0.13
N PHE A 9 -34.27 68.23 1.16
CA PHE A 9 -33.37 67.04 1.13
C PHE A 9 -34.19 65.86 1.61
N VAL A 10 -34.41 64.86 0.75
CA VAL A 10 -34.92 63.53 1.09
C VAL A 10 -33.73 62.66 1.39
N GLY A 11 -33.56 62.34 2.67
CA GLY A 11 -32.56 61.37 3.11
C GLY A 11 -33.02 59.94 2.81
N VAL A 12 -32.30 59.23 1.93
CA VAL A 12 -32.51 57.81 1.70
C VAL A 12 -31.62 57.05 2.70
N LEU A 13 -32.30 56.36 3.62
CA LEU A 13 -31.67 55.46 4.59
C LEU A 13 -31.38 54.15 3.86
N ALA A 14 -30.12 53.89 3.50
CA ALA A 14 -29.69 52.61 2.90
C ALA A 14 -29.46 51.59 4.03
N LEU A 15 -30.37 50.60 4.13
CA LEU A 15 -30.16 49.40 4.94
C LEU A 15 -29.08 48.55 4.28
N GLY A 16 -27.88 48.55 4.85
CA GLY A 16 -26.81 47.64 4.43
C GLY A 16 -27.10 46.20 4.88
N ILE A 17 -27.49 45.35 3.94
CA ILE A 17 -27.56 43.89 4.16
C ILE A 17 -26.14 43.34 4.15
N SER A 18 -25.58 43.04 5.33
CA SER A 18 -24.30 42.32 5.45
C SER A 18 -24.53 40.85 5.09
N THR A 19 -24.17 40.44 3.88
CA THR A 19 -24.07 39.01 3.52
C THR A 19 -22.84 38.43 4.15
N ALA A 20 -23.00 37.70 5.25
CA ALA A 20 -21.95 36.88 5.80
C ALA A 20 -21.62 35.74 4.82
N SER A 21 -20.48 35.86 4.14
CA SER A 21 -19.92 34.78 3.31
C SER A 21 -19.48 33.66 4.23
N ALA A 22 -20.22 32.55 4.25
CA ALA A 22 -19.78 31.31 4.89
C ALA A 22 -18.63 30.76 4.06
N GLY A 23 -17.40 30.88 4.55
CA GLY A 23 -16.24 30.20 3.97
C GLY A 23 -16.40 28.67 3.99
N PRO A 24 -15.76 27.95 3.08
CA PRO A 24 -15.83 26.48 3.08
C PRO A 24 -15.32 25.95 4.40
N MET A 25 -16.13 25.12 5.05
CA MET A 25 -15.72 24.39 6.26
C MET A 25 -14.52 23.50 5.91
N PRO A 26 -13.46 23.47 6.71
CA PRO A 26 -12.38 22.50 6.49
C PRO A 26 -12.98 21.10 6.54
N ALA A 27 -12.71 20.31 5.49
CA ALA A 27 -13.09 18.90 5.47
C ALA A 27 -12.51 18.24 6.73
N ALA A 28 -13.38 17.71 7.57
CA ALA A 28 -12.97 16.93 8.72
C ALA A 28 -12.11 15.77 8.22
N GLN A 29 -10.79 15.85 8.43
CA GLN A 29 -9.90 14.72 8.27
C GLN A 29 -10.41 13.66 9.25
N ALA A 30 -11.00 12.59 8.70
CA ALA A 30 -11.35 11.42 9.47
C ALA A 30 -10.06 10.98 10.19
N ALA A 31 -10.03 11.09 11.50
CA ALA A 31 -8.94 10.59 12.31
C ALA A 31 -8.79 9.10 11.99
N ALA A 32 -7.60 8.71 11.52
CA ALA A 32 -7.28 7.30 11.36
C ALA A 32 -7.59 6.59 12.70
N PRO A 33 -8.22 5.41 12.67
CA PRO A 33 -8.55 4.70 13.91
C PRO A 33 -7.26 4.53 14.71
N ALA A 34 -7.32 4.88 16.01
CA ALA A 34 -6.21 4.73 16.95
C ALA A 34 -5.73 3.27 16.85
N GLN A 35 -4.48 3.08 16.46
CA GLN A 35 -3.87 1.76 16.36
C GLN A 35 -3.80 1.18 17.77
N GLN A 36 -4.69 0.23 18.07
CA GLN A 36 -4.51 -0.67 19.20
C GLN A 36 -3.16 -1.34 18.98
N GLY A 37 -2.28 -1.31 20.00
CA GLY A 37 -0.87 -1.67 19.89
C GLY A 37 -0.66 -2.96 19.08
N LEU A 38 0.03 -2.84 17.95
CA LEU A 38 0.39 -3.98 17.13
C LEU A 38 1.30 -4.91 17.94
N ARG A 39 1.21 -6.22 17.67
CA ARG A 39 2.14 -7.20 18.28
C ARG A 39 3.58 -6.93 17.84
N GLN A 40 4.54 -7.52 18.53
CA GLN A 40 5.94 -7.43 18.13
C GLN A 40 6.20 -8.13 16.78
N PRO A 41 7.20 -7.69 16.00
CA PRO A 41 7.63 -8.38 14.79
C PRO A 41 7.97 -9.85 15.04
N ASP A 42 7.54 -10.75 14.14
CA ASP A 42 7.85 -12.19 14.23
C ASP A 42 9.31 -12.51 13.86
N VAL A 43 9.95 -11.63 13.10
CA VAL A 43 11.28 -11.84 12.52
C VAL A 43 12.15 -10.60 12.61
N ILE A 44 13.45 -10.79 12.61
CA ILE A 44 14.41 -9.70 12.43
C ILE A 44 14.36 -9.19 10.98
N TYR A 45 14.55 -7.91 10.82
CA TYR A 45 14.64 -7.32 9.50
C TYR A 45 16.00 -7.62 8.83
N VAL A 46 15.93 -8.20 7.64
CA VAL A 46 17.07 -8.39 6.74
C VAL A 46 16.73 -7.82 5.38
N PRO A 47 17.48 -6.82 4.89
CA PRO A 47 17.15 -6.19 3.63
C PRO A 47 17.48 -7.08 2.42
N THR A 48 16.55 -7.20 1.47
CA THR A 48 16.83 -7.84 0.16
C THR A 48 17.79 -6.97 -0.65
N ARG A 49 18.84 -7.57 -1.23
CA ARG A 49 19.74 -6.84 -2.13
C ARG A 49 19.03 -6.35 -3.38
N GLN A 50 19.43 -5.21 -3.92
CA GLN A 50 18.73 -4.59 -5.07
C GLN A 50 18.71 -5.52 -6.30
N THR A 51 19.78 -6.24 -6.58
CA THR A 51 19.84 -7.23 -7.66
C THR A 51 18.79 -8.32 -7.53
N VAL A 52 18.49 -8.75 -6.30
CA VAL A 52 17.44 -9.74 -6.01
C VAL A 52 16.06 -9.10 -6.13
N VAL A 53 15.86 -7.86 -5.65
CA VAL A 53 14.62 -7.10 -5.86
C VAL A 53 14.28 -7.00 -7.33
N ASP A 54 15.25 -6.59 -8.16
CA ASP A 54 15.06 -6.43 -9.60
C ASP A 54 14.68 -7.76 -10.26
N ALA A 55 15.32 -8.86 -9.84
CA ALA A 55 15.00 -10.20 -10.33
C ALA A 55 13.62 -10.70 -9.89
N MET A 56 13.19 -10.42 -8.65
CA MET A 56 11.84 -10.71 -8.15
C MET A 56 10.78 -9.98 -8.98
N LEU A 57 10.95 -8.68 -9.20
CA LEU A 57 10.02 -7.87 -9.98
C LEU A 57 9.97 -8.29 -11.45
N LYS A 58 11.10 -8.71 -12.02
CA LYS A 58 11.18 -9.28 -13.36
C LYS A 58 10.47 -10.63 -13.44
N ALA A 59 10.72 -11.55 -12.51
CA ALA A 59 10.06 -12.86 -12.44
C ALA A 59 8.53 -12.71 -12.35
N ALA A 60 8.06 -11.76 -11.53
CA ALA A 60 6.63 -11.45 -11.44
C ALA A 60 6.12 -10.59 -12.62
N ASN A 61 6.94 -10.23 -13.61
CA ASN A 61 6.58 -9.38 -14.74
C ASN A 61 5.82 -8.12 -14.31
N VAL A 62 6.36 -7.43 -13.27
CA VAL A 62 5.74 -6.22 -12.70
C VAL A 62 5.78 -5.08 -13.72
N LYS A 63 4.65 -4.40 -13.90
CA LYS A 63 4.48 -3.35 -14.90
C LYS A 63 3.40 -2.34 -14.51
N ALA A 64 3.24 -1.31 -15.32
CA ALA A 64 2.14 -0.36 -15.18
C ALA A 64 0.77 -1.08 -15.21
N GLY A 65 -0.12 -0.68 -14.30
CA GLY A 65 -1.43 -1.31 -14.08
C GLY A 65 -1.44 -2.36 -12.97
N ASP A 66 -0.27 -2.85 -12.53
CA ASP A 66 -0.19 -3.75 -11.38
C ASP A 66 -0.43 -3.04 -10.05
N VAL A 67 -0.89 -3.82 -9.07
CA VAL A 67 -0.96 -3.47 -7.65
C VAL A 67 -0.12 -4.49 -6.89
N LEU A 68 1.08 -4.08 -6.47
CA LEU A 68 1.99 -4.94 -5.71
C LEU A 68 1.77 -4.74 -4.22
N TYR A 69 1.59 -5.83 -3.49
CA TYR A 69 1.63 -5.86 -2.02
C TYR A 69 2.91 -6.51 -1.54
N ASP A 70 3.70 -5.79 -0.75
CA ASP A 70 4.91 -6.30 -0.10
C ASP A 70 4.62 -6.55 1.37
N LEU A 71 4.56 -7.82 1.75
CA LEU A 71 4.13 -8.25 3.08
C LEU A 71 5.36 -8.47 3.98
N GLY A 72 5.60 -7.55 4.89
CA GLY A 72 6.84 -7.42 5.64
C GLY A 72 7.85 -6.57 4.86
N CYS A 73 7.41 -5.40 4.41
CA CYS A 73 8.13 -4.60 3.42
C CYS A 73 9.43 -3.95 3.91
N GLY A 74 9.71 -3.99 5.22
CA GLY A 74 10.91 -3.40 5.78
C GLY A 74 11.05 -1.91 5.42
N ASP A 75 12.16 -1.55 4.82
CA ASP A 75 12.45 -0.19 4.38
C ASP A 75 11.73 0.24 3.08
N GLY A 76 10.87 -0.60 2.52
CA GLY A 76 10.06 -0.28 1.35
C GLY A 76 10.78 -0.32 0.01
N ARG A 77 11.98 -0.90 -0.09
CA ARG A 77 12.77 -0.93 -1.34
C ARG A 77 12.07 -1.67 -2.48
N ILE A 78 11.34 -2.75 -2.20
CA ILE A 78 10.58 -3.50 -3.21
C ILE A 78 9.41 -2.67 -3.74
N PRO A 79 8.51 -2.10 -2.89
CA PRO A 79 7.46 -1.19 -3.33
C PRO A 79 7.97 0.02 -4.12
N VAL A 80 9.06 0.64 -3.67
CA VAL A 80 9.70 1.76 -4.39
C VAL A 80 10.16 1.33 -5.78
N SER A 81 10.81 0.16 -5.88
CA SER A 81 11.28 -0.37 -7.17
C SER A 81 10.11 -0.72 -8.09
N ALA A 82 9.03 -1.31 -7.58
CA ALA A 82 7.82 -1.58 -8.34
C ALA A 82 7.15 -0.30 -8.86
N ALA A 83 7.11 0.75 -8.03
CA ALA A 83 6.57 2.05 -8.43
C ALA A 83 7.36 2.71 -9.57
N LYS A 84 8.68 2.54 -9.60
CA LYS A 84 9.54 2.99 -10.70
C LYS A 84 9.25 2.26 -12.02
N LEU A 85 8.71 1.04 -11.97
CA LEU A 85 8.21 0.30 -13.13
C LEU A 85 6.77 0.69 -13.53
N GLY A 86 6.17 1.66 -12.83
CA GLY A 86 4.82 2.17 -13.12
C GLY A 86 3.69 1.45 -12.38
N ALA A 87 3.97 0.47 -11.54
CA ALA A 87 2.98 -0.19 -10.70
C ALA A 87 2.53 0.75 -9.54
N ARG A 88 1.35 0.49 -8.98
CA ARG A 88 1.01 0.93 -7.63
C ARG A 88 1.55 -0.09 -6.64
N ALA A 89 1.95 0.35 -5.45
CA ALA A 89 2.48 -0.57 -4.46
C ALA A 89 1.97 -0.25 -3.05
N VAL A 90 1.81 -1.27 -2.24
CA VAL A 90 1.44 -1.21 -0.83
C VAL A 90 2.52 -1.89 -0.01
N CYS A 91 3.15 -1.12 0.85
CA CYS A 91 4.17 -1.55 1.81
C CYS A 91 3.48 -1.81 3.13
N ILE A 92 3.52 -3.03 3.65
CA ILE A 92 2.91 -3.42 4.91
C ILE A 92 4.01 -3.93 5.84
N ASP A 93 4.15 -3.30 6.99
CA ASP A 93 5.05 -3.77 8.04
C ASP A 93 4.45 -3.49 9.42
N ILE A 94 4.79 -4.35 10.38
CA ILE A 94 4.33 -4.26 11.75
C ILE A 94 5.25 -3.39 12.61
N ASP A 95 6.53 -3.24 12.21
CA ASP A 95 7.53 -2.44 12.94
C ASP A 95 7.43 -0.95 12.54
N PRO A 96 7.04 -0.05 13.45
CA PRO A 96 6.94 1.38 13.16
C PRO A 96 8.27 2.02 12.73
N ARG A 97 9.42 1.43 13.09
CA ARG A 97 10.73 1.91 12.63
C ARG A 97 10.91 1.63 11.14
N ARG A 98 10.51 0.43 10.68
CA ARG A 98 10.54 0.08 9.25
C ARG A 98 9.59 0.95 8.44
N ILE A 99 8.41 1.23 9.00
CA ILE A 99 7.43 2.16 8.40
C ILE A 99 8.02 3.58 8.24
N ALA A 100 8.75 4.07 9.23
CA ALA A 100 9.42 5.37 9.13
C ALA A 100 10.47 5.39 8.00
N GLU A 101 11.28 4.34 7.90
CA GLU A 101 12.29 4.19 6.83
C GLU A 101 11.64 4.05 5.45
N ALA A 102 10.57 3.26 5.34
CA ALA A 102 9.83 3.11 4.09
C ALA A 102 9.23 4.44 3.62
N ASN A 103 8.64 5.24 4.51
CA ASN A 103 8.13 6.56 4.18
C ASN A 103 9.23 7.50 3.69
N GLU A 104 10.41 7.50 4.32
CA GLU A 104 11.55 8.31 3.85
C GLU A 104 12.06 7.84 2.48
N ASN A 105 12.13 6.53 2.25
CA ASN A 105 12.49 5.97 0.94
C ASN A 105 11.49 6.36 -0.16
N VAL A 106 10.19 6.28 0.13
CA VAL A 106 9.12 6.71 -0.80
C VAL A 106 9.27 8.17 -1.16
N LYS A 107 9.50 9.04 -0.17
CA LYS A 107 9.70 10.47 -0.35
C LYS A 107 10.96 10.77 -1.16
N THR A 108 12.10 10.20 -0.78
CA THR A 108 13.40 10.41 -1.43
C THR A 108 13.38 9.97 -2.90
N ASN A 109 12.63 8.94 -3.24
CA ASN A 109 12.49 8.45 -4.60
C ASN A 109 11.34 9.10 -5.40
N ASN A 110 10.60 10.05 -4.80
CA ASN A 110 9.49 10.77 -5.44
C ASN A 110 8.39 9.84 -6.01
N VAL A 111 8.02 8.78 -5.28
CA VAL A 111 7.00 7.80 -5.70
C VAL A 111 5.78 7.78 -4.77
N GLY A 112 5.55 8.83 -4.00
CA GLY A 112 4.44 8.92 -3.03
C GLY A 112 3.04 8.91 -3.66
N ASP A 113 2.91 9.20 -4.94
CA ASP A 113 1.68 9.06 -5.71
C ASP A 113 1.33 7.60 -6.04
N ARG A 114 2.29 6.67 -5.94
CA ARG A 114 2.16 5.26 -6.31
C ARG A 114 2.34 4.30 -5.15
N VAL A 115 2.99 4.71 -4.05
CA VAL A 115 3.29 3.84 -2.91
C VAL A 115 2.50 4.28 -1.68
N ARG A 116 1.74 3.35 -1.09
CA ARG A 116 1.12 3.50 0.23
C ARG A 116 1.92 2.71 1.25
N VAL A 117 2.22 3.32 2.40
CA VAL A 117 2.92 2.67 3.52
C VAL A 117 1.94 2.51 4.68
N LEU A 118 1.77 1.27 5.16
CA LEU A 118 0.78 0.91 6.17
C LEU A 118 1.46 0.20 7.35
N ASN A 119 1.33 0.75 8.55
CA ASN A 119 1.73 0.06 9.77
C ASN A 119 0.60 -0.89 10.21
N GLN A 120 0.64 -2.13 9.74
CA GLN A 120 -0.40 -3.13 9.95
C GLN A 120 0.19 -4.54 10.11
N ASP A 121 -0.60 -5.44 10.67
CA ASP A 121 -0.29 -6.88 10.66
C ASP A 121 -0.66 -7.47 9.30
N LEU A 122 0.32 -8.02 8.59
CA LEU A 122 0.15 -8.63 7.27
C LEU A 122 -0.87 -9.80 7.27
N PHE A 123 -1.09 -10.45 8.43
CA PHE A 123 -2.06 -11.54 8.54
C PHE A 123 -3.52 -11.07 8.59
N THR A 124 -3.77 -9.80 8.86
CA THR A 124 -5.13 -9.24 8.98
C THR A 124 -5.41 -8.16 7.95
N THR A 125 -4.42 -7.79 7.15
CA THR A 125 -4.58 -6.78 6.10
C THR A 125 -5.35 -7.35 4.91
N ASP A 126 -6.30 -6.58 4.38
CA ASP A 126 -6.97 -6.92 3.13
C ASP A 126 -6.02 -6.70 1.94
N ILE A 127 -5.78 -7.80 1.19
CA ILE A 127 -4.91 -7.85 0.02
C ILE A 127 -5.67 -8.25 -1.26
N SER A 128 -7.00 -8.18 -1.23
CA SER A 128 -7.89 -8.72 -2.28
C SER A 128 -7.76 -8.03 -3.65
N ASP A 129 -7.20 -6.82 -3.70
CA ASP A 129 -6.95 -6.07 -4.93
C ASP A 129 -5.51 -6.27 -5.48
N ALA A 130 -4.67 -7.06 -4.80
CA ALA A 130 -3.33 -7.35 -5.26
C ALA A 130 -3.33 -8.08 -6.62
N THR A 131 -2.44 -7.67 -7.52
CA THR A 131 -2.09 -8.42 -8.74
C THR A 131 -0.73 -9.08 -8.62
N VAL A 132 0.09 -8.59 -7.67
CA VAL A 132 1.40 -9.16 -7.31
C VAL A 132 1.56 -9.13 -5.80
N VAL A 133 2.12 -10.18 -5.22
CA VAL A 133 2.54 -10.24 -3.82
C VAL A 133 4.02 -10.57 -3.76
N SER A 134 4.79 -9.79 -3.00
CA SER A 134 6.20 -10.05 -2.69
C SER A 134 6.38 -10.45 -1.24
N LEU A 135 7.28 -11.39 -0.98
CA LEU A 135 7.54 -11.98 0.32
C LEU A 135 9.04 -12.14 0.57
N TYR A 136 9.47 -11.84 1.79
CA TYR A 136 10.74 -12.29 2.36
C TYR A 136 10.52 -12.63 3.82
N LEU A 137 9.81 -13.72 4.05
CA LEU A 137 9.37 -14.18 5.36
C LEU A 137 9.89 -15.59 5.64
N LEU A 138 10.07 -15.93 6.92
CA LEU A 138 10.45 -17.28 7.30
C LEU A 138 9.45 -18.34 6.81
N PRO A 139 9.86 -19.60 6.59
CA PRO A 139 8.98 -20.67 6.09
C PRO A 139 7.70 -20.83 6.90
N SER A 140 7.78 -20.74 8.22
CA SER A 140 6.61 -20.83 9.11
C SER A 140 5.58 -19.74 8.86
N LEU A 141 6.01 -18.52 8.53
CA LEU A 141 5.12 -17.40 8.23
C LEU A 141 4.51 -17.53 6.83
N ASN A 142 5.29 -17.98 5.85
CA ASN A 142 4.77 -18.29 4.50
C ASN A 142 3.69 -19.37 4.58
N LEU A 143 3.91 -20.44 5.32
CA LEU A 143 2.92 -21.50 5.50
C LEU A 143 1.67 -21.00 6.23
N LYS A 144 1.81 -20.15 7.24
CA LYS A 144 0.68 -19.52 7.93
C LYS A 144 -0.11 -18.58 7.03
N LEU A 145 0.56 -17.87 6.12
CA LEU A 145 -0.05 -16.91 5.21
C LEU A 145 -0.75 -17.58 4.03
N ARG A 146 -0.24 -18.71 3.56
CA ARG A 146 -0.67 -19.43 2.37
C ARG A 146 -2.19 -19.62 2.23
N PRO A 147 -2.95 -20.11 3.24
CA PRO A 147 -4.40 -20.25 3.13
C PRO A 147 -5.11 -18.92 2.87
N THR A 148 -4.61 -17.82 3.45
CA THR A 148 -5.15 -16.47 3.22
C THR A 148 -4.88 -16.01 1.78
N LEU A 149 -3.68 -16.25 1.25
CA LEU A 149 -3.36 -15.95 -0.15
C LEU A 149 -4.32 -16.66 -1.11
N TRP A 150 -4.54 -17.97 -0.91
CA TRP A 150 -5.43 -18.76 -1.76
C TRP A 150 -6.88 -18.33 -1.69
N LYS A 151 -7.36 -17.94 -0.48
CA LYS A 151 -8.73 -17.52 -0.26
C LYS A 151 -9.05 -16.13 -0.76
N THR A 152 -8.05 -15.21 -0.67
CA THR A 152 -8.28 -13.77 -0.84
C THR A 152 -7.91 -13.29 -2.23
N LEU A 153 -6.83 -13.86 -2.80
CA LEU A 153 -6.29 -13.38 -4.07
C LEU A 153 -7.07 -13.92 -5.27
N LYS A 154 -7.18 -13.09 -6.29
CA LYS A 154 -7.86 -13.46 -7.54
C LYS A 154 -6.98 -14.42 -8.37
N PRO A 155 -7.59 -15.34 -9.14
CA PRO A 155 -6.87 -16.11 -10.14
C PRO A 155 -6.06 -15.20 -11.08
N GLY A 156 -4.81 -15.58 -11.35
CA GLY A 156 -3.86 -14.80 -12.11
C GLY A 156 -2.97 -13.86 -11.26
N THR A 157 -3.25 -13.70 -9.95
CA THR A 157 -2.32 -12.98 -9.05
C THR A 157 -1.01 -13.73 -8.94
N ARG A 158 0.10 -13.04 -9.11
CA ARG A 158 1.46 -13.55 -9.11
C ARG A 158 2.09 -13.35 -7.73
N ILE A 159 2.83 -14.36 -7.26
CA ILE A 159 3.52 -14.31 -5.97
C ILE A 159 5.00 -14.60 -6.20
N VAL A 160 5.86 -13.78 -5.62
CA VAL A 160 7.30 -14.02 -5.59
C VAL A 160 7.80 -14.04 -4.15
N SER A 161 8.67 -14.99 -3.84
CA SER A 161 9.27 -15.11 -2.51
C SER A 161 10.79 -15.22 -2.61
N HIS A 162 11.47 -14.48 -1.74
CA HIS A 162 12.92 -14.51 -1.57
C HIS A 162 13.28 -15.60 -0.56
N ASP A 163 14.16 -16.53 -0.94
CA ASP A 163 14.77 -17.63 -0.20
C ASP A 163 13.82 -18.68 0.40
N PHE A 164 12.56 -18.39 0.64
CA PHE A 164 11.66 -19.28 1.35
C PHE A 164 10.44 -19.66 0.53
N ASP A 165 10.18 -20.96 0.42
CA ASP A 165 9.06 -21.51 -0.33
C ASP A 165 7.74 -21.57 0.46
N MET A 166 6.72 -22.21 -0.12
CA MET A 166 5.37 -22.41 0.43
C MET A 166 5.10 -23.89 0.80
N GLY A 167 6.17 -24.66 1.09
CA GLY A 167 6.08 -26.06 1.48
C GLY A 167 5.64 -26.98 0.35
N ASP A 168 4.49 -27.62 0.48
CA ASP A 168 3.96 -28.55 -0.52
C ASP A 168 3.31 -27.84 -1.74
N TRP A 169 3.03 -26.54 -1.65
CA TRP A 169 2.69 -25.73 -2.82
C TRP A 169 3.93 -25.42 -3.63
N LYS A 170 4.22 -26.29 -4.60
CA LYS A 170 5.42 -26.17 -5.41
C LYS A 170 5.40 -24.93 -6.28
N PRO A 171 6.54 -24.21 -6.41
CA PRO A 171 6.64 -23.06 -7.31
C PRO A 171 6.54 -23.52 -8.77
N GLU A 172 6.02 -22.65 -9.62
CA GLU A 172 6.03 -22.82 -11.08
C GLU A 172 7.42 -22.63 -11.63
N GLU A 173 8.16 -21.66 -11.06
CA GLU A 173 9.53 -21.34 -11.46
C GLU A 173 10.40 -21.06 -10.25
N THR A 174 11.69 -21.33 -10.38
CA THR A 174 12.71 -21.06 -9.36
C THR A 174 13.94 -20.46 -10.05
N PHE A 175 14.42 -19.34 -9.52
CA PHE A 175 15.58 -18.63 -10.04
C PHE A 175 16.65 -18.49 -8.97
N ASN A 176 17.93 -18.58 -9.35
CA ASN A 176 19.05 -18.27 -8.46
C ASN A 176 19.73 -16.99 -8.93
N VAL A 177 19.73 -15.98 -8.07
CA VAL A 177 20.29 -14.67 -8.37
C VAL A 177 21.10 -14.19 -7.18
N ASP A 178 22.39 -13.96 -7.41
CA ASP A 178 23.29 -13.35 -6.45
C ASP A 178 23.34 -14.11 -5.08
N GLY A 179 23.23 -15.45 -5.14
CA GLY A 179 23.22 -16.34 -3.98
C GLY A 179 21.87 -16.45 -3.26
N ALA A 180 20.83 -15.77 -3.74
CA ALA A 180 19.47 -15.93 -3.26
C ALA A 180 18.64 -16.80 -4.19
N THR A 181 17.63 -17.47 -3.65
CA THR A 181 16.64 -18.23 -4.41
C THR A 181 15.34 -17.42 -4.51
N ILE A 182 14.82 -17.29 -5.71
CA ILE A 182 13.53 -16.63 -5.95
C ILE A 182 12.54 -17.69 -6.39
N TYR A 183 11.42 -17.80 -5.70
CA TYR A 183 10.32 -18.69 -6.03
C TYR A 183 9.16 -17.90 -6.61
N PHE A 184 8.48 -18.50 -7.60
CA PHE A 184 7.35 -17.87 -8.28
C PHE A 184 6.14 -18.80 -8.32
N TRP A 185 4.95 -18.23 -8.06
CA TRP A 185 3.65 -18.90 -8.17
C TRP A 185 2.61 -17.99 -8.81
N THR A 186 1.59 -18.60 -9.40
CA THR A 186 0.36 -17.92 -9.83
C THR A 186 -0.83 -18.51 -9.06
N ILE A 187 -1.73 -17.65 -8.61
CA ILE A 187 -3.00 -18.11 -8.03
C ILE A 187 -3.87 -18.71 -9.13
N THR A 188 -4.28 -19.97 -8.93
CA THR A 188 -5.18 -20.69 -9.85
C THR A 188 -6.60 -20.79 -9.26
N PRO A 189 -7.64 -21.01 -10.10
CA PRO A 189 -9.01 -21.17 -9.61
C PRO A 189 -9.22 -22.30 -8.58
N ASP A 190 -8.35 -23.33 -8.60
CA ASP A 190 -8.48 -24.49 -7.71
C ASP A 190 -7.91 -24.26 -6.30
N LEU A 191 -7.06 -23.24 -6.12
CA LEU A 191 -6.44 -22.96 -4.83
C LEU A 191 -7.44 -22.50 -3.78
N ALA A 192 -8.52 -21.82 -4.18
CA ALA A 192 -9.59 -21.43 -3.25
C ALA A 192 -10.29 -22.65 -2.64
N LYS A 193 -10.38 -23.78 -3.37
CA LYS A 193 -10.92 -25.05 -2.84
C LYS A 193 -9.96 -25.65 -1.82
N ARG A 194 -8.64 -25.62 -2.08
CA ARG A 194 -7.62 -26.09 -1.12
C ARG A 194 -7.66 -25.29 0.18
N ALA A 195 -7.85 -23.97 0.11
CA ALA A 195 -7.94 -23.10 1.28
C ALA A 195 -9.08 -23.47 2.25
N ALA A 196 -10.14 -24.12 1.75
CA ALA A 196 -11.25 -24.58 2.59
C ALA A 196 -10.91 -25.87 3.38
N THR A 197 -9.89 -26.63 2.97
CA THR A 197 -9.48 -27.91 3.58
C THR A 197 -8.24 -27.79 4.47
N GLU A 198 -7.40 -26.78 4.27
CA GLU A 198 -6.27 -26.47 5.18
C GLU A 198 -6.80 -25.70 6.40
N LYS A 199 -6.72 -26.33 7.58
CA LYS A 199 -7.08 -25.75 8.90
C LYS A 199 -5.83 -25.49 9.74
#